data_50efe0ee1d7bb81c23f66974c49e8ee1
#
_entry.id   50efe0ee1d7bb81c23f66974c49e8ee1
#
_cell.length_a   1.000
_cell.length_b   1.000
_cell.length_c   1.000
_cell.angle_alpha   90.00
_cell.angle_beta   90.00
_cell.angle_gamma   90.00
#
_symmetry.space_group_name_H-M   'P 1'
#
loop_
_entity.id
_entity.type
_entity.pdbx_description
1 polymer ?
#
loop_
_entity_poly.entity_id
_entity_poly.type
_entity_poly.pdbx_seq_one_letter_code
_entity_poly.pdbx_strand_id
1 'polypeptide(L)'
;MTIPYNAKPFSNRSYIREAFKEKDVDVTKEELTQCVQAVRSAMNEVVPGAMSVMKWIEQEVTRAIKNGAGEITWTTPSGFNVKQRLMKHNSTVIRTQLMGQCRIHIVGGETGVDLKHHKNATAPNLIHSLDASLLHLSATKFDAPISLIHDSVLCRATDMTYLSTLVRETYMHLFAEHDFLRDFAQAIGAESEPPIIGDLQPSEVIESTYFFC
;
A
#
# COMPACT_ATOMS: atom_id res chain seq x y z
N MET A 1 11.22 -2.72 0.99
CA MET A 1 10.26 -1.61 0.99
C MET A 1 9.10 -1.79 0.00
N THR A 2 9.27 -2.23 -1.23
CA THR A 2 8.21 -2.29 -2.25
C THR A 2 7.21 -3.47 -2.13
N ILE A 3 7.43 -4.42 -1.25
CA ILE A 3 6.62 -5.64 -1.14
C ILE A 3 5.27 -5.39 -0.47
N PRO A 4 5.16 -4.61 0.62
CA PRO A 4 3.87 -4.23 1.17
C PRO A 4 2.97 -3.52 0.15
N TYR A 5 3.57 -2.89 -0.86
CA TYR A 5 2.88 -2.25 -1.98
C TYR A 5 2.60 -3.19 -3.16
N ASN A 6 2.55 -4.50 -2.90
CA ASN A 6 2.20 -5.53 -3.87
C ASN A 6 3.11 -5.58 -5.12
N ALA A 7 4.42 -5.34 -4.95
CA ALA A 7 5.40 -5.44 -6.03
C ALA A 7 5.36 -6.84 -6.65
N LYS A 8 5.04 -6.91 -7.94
CA LYS A 8 4.97 -8.17 -8.70
C LYS A 8 6.37 -8.61 -9.17
N PRO A 9 6.58 -9.89 -9.53
CA PRO A 9 7.88 -10.37 -10.01
C PRO A 9 8.48 -9.53 -11.15
N PHE A 10 7.62 -9.00 -12.02
CA PHE A 10 8.04 -8.13 -13.10
C PHE A 10 8.67 -6.82 -12.60
N SER A 11 8.06 -6.17 -11.61
CA SER A 11 8.60 -4.95 -10.98
C SER A 11 9.88 -5.24 -10.19
N ASN A 12 9.92 -6.35 -9.46
CA ASN A 12 11.14 -6.76 -8.77
C ASN A 12 12.32 -6.94 -9.75
N ARG A 13 12.04 -7.46 -10.94
CA ARG A 13 13.07 -7.63 -11.99
C ARG A 13 13.70 -6.31 -12.43
N SER A 14 12.89 -5.25 -12.59
CA SER A 14 13.43 -3.92 -12.97
C SER A 14 14.25 -3.31 -11.84
N TYR A 15 13.76 -3.35 -10.60
CA TYR A 15 14.48 -2.82 -9.42
C TYR A 15 15.80 -3.53 -9.17
N ILE A 16 15.83 -4.87 -9.27
CA ILE A 16 17.06 -5.66 -9.08
C ILE A 16 18.06 -5.33 -10.18
N ARG A 17 17.60 -5.22 -11.45
CA ARG A 17 18.48 -4.84 -12.56
C ARG A 17 19.07 -3.44 -12.36
N GLU A 18 18.27 -2.49 -11.91
CA GLU A 18 18.71 -1.13 -11.64
C GLU A 18 19.75 -1.08 -10.52
N ALA A 19 19.52 -1.81 -9.42
CA ALA A 19 20.48 -1.93 -8.33
C ALA A 19 21.82 -2.56 -8.75
N PHE A 20 21.83 -3.53 -9.67
CA PHE A 20 23.06 -4.06 -10.26
C PHE A 20 23.76 -3.03 -11.15
N LYS A 21 22.99 -2.31 -11.95
CA LYS A 21 23.52 -1.24 -12.83
C LYS A 21 24.17 -0.11 -12.03
N GLU A 22 23.58 0.29 -10.90
CA GLU A 22 24.16 1.30 -9.99
C GLU A 22 25.52 0.85 -9.39
N LYS A 23 25.77 -0.45 -9.36
CA LYS A 23 27.02 -1.05 -8.87
C LYS A 23 27.98 -1.45 -10.00
N ASP A 24 27.70 -1.07 -11.24
CA ASP A 24 28.46 -1.45 -12.44
C ASP A 24 28.63 -2.98 -12.59
N VAL A 25 27.59 -3.75 -12.22
CA VAL A 25 27.58 -5.21 -12.35
C VAL A 25 26.63 -5.61 -13.49
N ASP A 26 27.19 -6.25 -14.51
CA ASP A 26 26.42 -6.85 -15.58
C ASP A 26 25.81 -8.18 -15.16
N VAL A 27 24.50 -8.36 -15.41
CA VAL A 27 23.76 -9.57 -15.08
C VAL A 27 23.02 -10.11 -16.31
N THR A 28 23.07 -11.41 -16.49
CA THR A 28 22.29 -12.13 -17.50
C THR A 28 20.80 -12.19 -17.14
N LYS A 29 19.96 -12.59 -18.09
CA LYS A 29 18.52 -12.76 -17.85
C LYS A 29 18.25 -13.90 -16.87
N GLU A 30 19.06 -14.94 -16.92
CA GLU A 30 18.98 -16.13 -16.07
C GLU A 30 19.32 -15.78 -14.63
N GLU A 31 20.44 -15.14 -14.37
CA GLU A 31 20.88 -14.67 -13.05
C GLU A 31 19.86 -13.70 -12.44
N LEU A 32 19.35 -12.76 -13.24
CA LEU A 32 18.31 -11.84 -12.78
C LEU A 32 17.03 -12.59 -12.37
N THR A 33 16.68 -13.67 -13.07
CA THR A 33 15.52 -14.49 -12.71
C THR A 33 15.76 -15.23 -11.39
N GLN A 34 16.95 -15.78 -11.19
CA GLN A 34 17.35 -16.42 -9.93
C GLN A 34 17.32 -15.44 -8.77
N CYS A 35 17.86 -14.23 -8.95
CA CYS A 35 17.79 -13.17 -7.93
C CYS A 35 16.36 -12.82 -7.55
N VAL A 36 15.45 -12.68 -8.53
CA VAL A 36 14.02 -12.42 -8.25
C VAL A 36 13.40 -13.57 -7.44
N GLN A 37 13.70 -14.81 -7.79
CA GLN A 37 13.21 -15.99 -7.05
C GLN A 37 13.75 -16.02 -5.63
N ALA A 38 15.06 -15.80 -5.44
CA ALA A 38 15.70 -15.76 -4.13
C ALA A 38 15.10 -14.68 -3.23
N VAL A 39 14.93 -13.45 -3.74
CA VAL A 39 14.30 -12.36 -3.00
C VAL A 39 12.88 -12.72 -2.58
N ARG A 40 12.08 -13.30 -3.48
CA ARG A 40 10.69 -13.66 -3.15
C ARG A 40 10.61 -14.84 -2.17
N SER A 41 11.53 -15.80 -2.25
CA SER A 41 11.62 -16.88 -1.26
C SER A 41 11.97 -16.33 0.12
N ALA A 42 13.02 -15.51 0.20
CA ALA A 42 13.42 -14.86 1.44
C ALA A 42 12.29 -14.01 2.06
N MET A 43 11.46 -13.34 1.25
CA MET A 43 10.32 -12.58 1.75
C MET A 43 9.26 -13.45 2.42
N ASN A 44 9.00 -14.65 1.87
CA ASN A 44 8.07 -15.58 2.50
C ASN A 44 8.59 -16.13 3.85
N GLU A 45 9.90 -16.17 4.03
CA GLU A 45 10.56 -16.61 5.28
C GLU A 45 10.62 -15.47 6.32
N VAL A 46 10.98 -14.27 5.87
CA VAL A 46 11.25 -13.12 6.77
C VAL A 46 9.98 -12.41 7.20
N VAL A 47 8.97 -12.29 6.31
CA VAL A 47 7.72 -11.57 6.60
C VAL A 47 6.48 -12.38 6.18
N PRO A 48 6.31 -13.61 6.70
CA PRO A 48 5.21 -14.50 6.31
C PRO A 48 3.84 -13.89 6.61
N GLY A 49 3.71 -13.16 7.72
CA GLY A 49 2.48 -12.47 8.11
C GLY A 49 2.01 -11.47 7.07
N ALA A 50 2.88 -10.55 6.64
CA ALA A 50 2.57 -9.57 5.61
C ALA A 50 2.19 -10.23 4.28
N MET A 51 2.89 -11.30 3.89
CA MET A 51 2.60 -12.05 2.65
C MET A 51 1.23 -12.74 2.72
N SER A 52 0.84 -13.28 3.88
CA SER A 52 -0.48 -13.91 4.05
C SER A 52 -1.61 -12.88 4.04
N VAL A 53 -1.44 -11.73 4.68
CA VAL A 53 -2.41 -10.61 4.64
C VAL A 53 -2.62 -10.12 3.20
N MET A 54 -1.55 -9.88 2.45
CA MET A 54 -1.66 -9.44 1.06
C MET A 54 -2.41 -10.47 0.20
N LYS A 55 -2.12 -11.75 0.37
CA LYS A 55 -2.80 -12.83 -0.36
C LYS A 55 -4.28 -12.90 0.02
N TRP A 56 -4.60 -12.78 1.29
CA TRP A 56 -5.97 -12.77 1.79
C TRP A 56 -6.76 -11.58 1.20
N ILE A 57 -6.22 -10.37 1.25
CA ILE A 57 -6.86 -9.18 0.63
C ILE A 57 -7.11 -9.42 -0.86
N GLU A 58 -6.13 -9.94 -1.61
CA GLU A 58 -6.30 -10.25 -3.04
C GLU A 58 -7.44 -11.24 -3.30
N GLN A 59 -7.58 -12.26 -2.45
CA GLN A 59 -8.61 -13.28 -2.57
C GLN A 59 -9.99 -12.73 -2.29
N GLU A 60 -10.17 -12.04 -1.16
CA GLU A 60 -11.46 -11.48 -0.74
C GLU A 60 -11.95 -10.36 -1.66
N VAL A 61 -11.07 -9.48 -2.11
CA VAL A 61 -11.40 -8.46 -3.13
C VAL A 61 -11.80 -9.12 -4.45
N THR A 62 -11.09 -10.16 -4.87
CA THR A 62 -11.45 -10.91 -6.09
C THR A 62 -12.84 -11.51 -5.97
N ARG A 63 -13.17 -12.09 -4.81
CA ARG A 63 -14.47 -12.67 -4.52
C ARG A 63 -15.56 -11.58 -4.53
N ALA A 64 -15.38 -10.50 -3.79
CA ALA A 64 -16.35 -9.41 -3.71
C ALA A 64 -16.68 -8.84 -5.11
N ILE A 65 -15.69 -8.57 -5.94
CA ILE A 65 -15.89 -8.08 -7.31
C ILE A 65 -16.59 -9.13 -8.19
N LYS A 66 -16.24 -10.41 -8.08
CA LYS A 66 -16.92 -11.49 -8.83
C LYS A 66 -18.38 -11.67 -8.41
N ASN A 67 -18.69 -11.40 -7.16
CA ASN A 67 -20.06 -11.43 -6.61
C ASN A 67 -20.87 -10.15 -6.95
N GLY A 68 -20.30 -9.26 -7.78
CA GLY A 68 -21.02 -8.08 -8.30
C GLY A 68 -20.73 -6.77 -7.59
N ALA A 69 -19.77 -6.70 -6.68
CA ALA A 69 -19.36 -5.42 -6.11
C ALA A 69 -18.78 -4.51 -7.20
N GLY A 70 -19.36 -3.33 -7.36
CA GLY A 70 -18.87 -2.32 -8.32
C GLY A 70 -17.67 -1.52 -7.82
N GLU A 71 -17.42 -1.55 -6.53
CA GLU A 71 -16.38 -0.80 -5.83
C GLU A 71 -16.02 -1.50 -4.52
N ILE A 72 -14.87 -1.16 -3.96
CA ILE A 72 -14.41 -1.60 -2.65
C ILE A 72 -14.37 -0.39 -1.73
N THR A 73 -15.04 -0.48 -0.59
CA THR A 73 -15.16 0.64 0.37
C THR A 73 -14.73 0.19 1.75
N TRP A 74 -14.11 1.09 2.50
CA TRP A 74 -13.82 0.90 3.92
C TRP A 74 -13.75 2.26 4.62
N THR A 75 -13.88 2.24 5.94
CA THR A 75 -13.66 3.42 6.78
C THR A 75 -12.32 3.29 7.49
N THR A 76 -11.53 4.35 7.46
CA THR A 76 -10.23 4.40 8.13
C THR A 76 -10.39 4.67 9.62
N PRO A 77 -9.40 4.35 10.48
CA PRO A 77 -9.45 4.69 11.91
C PRO A 77 -9.62 6.18 12.19
N SER A 78 -9.21 7.06 11.28
CA SER A 78 -9.46 8.52 11.39
C SER A 78 -10.88 8.94 10.96
N GLY A 79 -11.77 7.98 10.62
CA GLY A 79 -13.15 8.23 10.21
C GLY A 79 -13.33 8.61 8.73
N PHE A 80 -12.28 8.54 7.91
CA PHE A 80 -12.39 8.82 6.49
C PHE A 80 -12.96 7.63 5.72
N ASN A 81 -13.99 7.86 4.90
CA ASN A 81 -14.59 6.83 4.05
C ASN A 81 -13.83 6.72 2.72
N VAL A 82 -13.12 5.63 2.55
CA VAL A 82 -12.42 5.34 1.28
C VAL A 82 -13.36 4.63 0.34
N LYS A 83 -13.37 5.09 -0.92
CA LYS A 83 -14.17 4.51 -2.00
C LYS A 83 -13.27 4.23 -3.20
N GLN A 84 -12.90 2.97 -3.36
CA GLN A 84 -12.09 2.52 -4.48
C GLN A 84 -12.99 1.99 -5.60
N ARG A 85 -13.13 2.77 -6.66
CA ARG A 85 -13.88 2.43 -7.86
C ARG A 85 -12.95 2.48 -9.07
N LEU A 86 -12.53 1.31 -9.53
CA LEU A 86 -11.58 1.16 -10.64
C LEU A 86 -12.29 0.48 -11.80
N MET A 87 -12.47 1.22 -12.89
CA MET A 87 -13.22 0.78 -14.06
C MET A 87 -12.31 0.54 -15.26
N LYS A 88 -12.70 -0.41 -16.08
CA LYS A 88 -12.12 -0.55 -17.42
C LYS A 88 -12.73 0.47 -18.35
N HIS A 89 -11.92 1.02 -19.22
CA HIS A 89 -12.35 1.95 -20.24
C HIS A 89 -12.05 1.41 -21.64
N ASN A 90 -12.92 1.69 -22.59
CA ASN A 90 -12.57 1.54 -23.98
C ASN A 90 -11.44 2.53 -24.34
N SER A 91 -10.47 2.10 -25.10
CA SER A 91 -9.44 3.01 -25.62
C SER A 91 -9.31 2.83 -27.13
N THR A 92 -9.30 3.96 -27.82
CA THR A 92 -9.02 4.01 -29.27
C THR A 92 -7.67 4.68 -29.47
N VAL A 93 -6.82 4.05 -30.27
CA VAL A 93 -5.52 4.60 -30.63
C VAL A 93 -5.61 5.27 -31.98
N ILE A 94 -5.48 6.58 -32.01
CA ILE A 94 -5.38 7.35 -33.24
C ILE A 94 -3.88 7.54 -33.55
N ARG A 95 -3.50 7.17 -34.76
CA ARG A 95 -2.16 7.44 -35.28
C ARG A 95 -2.24 8.66 -36.18
N THR A 96 -1.48 9.69 -35.86
CA THR A 96 -1.36 10.89 -36.70
C THR A 96 0.07 11.07 -37.14
N GLN A 97 0.24 11.67 -38.33
CA GLN A 97 1.54 12.03 -38.89
C GLN A 97 1.79 13.55 -38.82
N LEU A 98 0.94 14.29 -38.14
CA LEU A 98 1.14 15.71 -37.95
C LEU A 98 2.36 15.96 -37.05
N MET A 99 3.37 16.63 -37.51
CA MET A 99 4.65 16.91 -36.83
C MET A 99 5.44 15.64 -36.42
N GLY A 100 5.30 14.54 -37.16
CA GLY A 100 5.93 13.25 -36.90
C GLY A 100 4.89 12.18 -36.51
N GLN A 101 5.37 10.94 -36.27
CA GLN A 101 4.49 9.85 -35.87
C GLN A 101 4.08 10.02 -34.38
N CYS A 102 2.84 10.38 -34.14
CA CYS A 102 2.26 10.47 -32.80
C CYS A 102 1.15 9.43 -32.63
N ARG A 103 1.08 8.81 -31.44
CA ARG A 103 0.00 7.93 -31.03
C ARG A 103 -0.80 8.59 -29.92
N ILE A 104 -2.05 8.89 -30.18
CA ILE A 104 -2.95 9.49 -29.21
C ILE A 104 -3.90 8.41 -28.71
N HIS A 105 -3.92 8.18 -27.40
CA HIS A 105 -4.88 7.28 -26.77
C HIS A 105 -6.08 8.09 -26.32
N ILE A 106 -7.24 7.82 -26.91
CA ILE A 106 -8.51 8.42 -26.50
C ILE A 106 -9.18 7.41 -25.58
N VAL A 107 -9.41 7.81 -24.33
CA VAL A 107 -10.16 7.03 -23.34
C VAL A 107 -11.64 7.27 -23.58
N GLY A 108 -12.39 6.20 -23.85
CA GLY A 108 -13.82 6.21 -24.05
C GLY A 108 -14.60 5.88 -22.78
N GLY A 109 -15.85 5.43 -22.95
CA GLY A 109 -16.74 5.07 -21.84
C GLY A 109 -16.28 3.85 -21.04
N GLU A 110 -16.80 3.74 -19.81
CA GLU A 110 -16.60 2.60 -18.91
C GLU A 110 -17.21 1.32 -19.49
N THR A 111 -16.50 0.21 -19.40
CA THR A 111 -16.93 -1.10 -19.91
C THR A 111 -17.18 -2.14 -18.82
N GLY A 112 -16.88 -1.81 -17.57
CA GLY A 112 -17.07 -2.67 -16.43
C GLY A 112 -15.99 -2.51 -15.38
N VAL A 113 -16.08 -3.26 -14.29
CA VAL A 113 -15.12 -3.20 -13.18
C VAL A 113 -13.79 -3.81 -13.59
N ASP A 114 -12.68 -3.14 -13.27
CA ASP A 114 -11.34 -3.67 -13.48
C ASP A 114 -10.89 -4.53 -12.29
N LEU A 115 -11.23 -5.81 -12.32
CA LEU A 115 -10.85 -6.78 -11.30
C LEU A 115 -9.32 -6.82 -11.08
N LYS A 116 -8.53 -6.77 -12.16
CA LYS A 116 -7.08 -6.85 -12.05
C LYS A 116 -6.50 -5.62 -11.32
N HIS A 117 -7.04 -4.46 -11.61
CA HIS A 117 -6.62 -3.22 -10.96
C HIS A 117 -7.05 -3.21 -9.49
N HIS A 118 -8.30 -3.55 -9.18
CA HIS A 118 -8.77 -3.71 -7.79
C HIS A 118 -7.88 -4.66 -6.99
N LYS A 119 -7.64 -5.87 -7.52
CA LYS A 119 -6.79 -6.88 -6.89
C LYS A 119 -5.38 -6.37 -6.55
N ASN A 120 -4.79 -5.55 -7.44
CA ASN A 120 -3.43 -5.05 -7.26
C ASN A 120 -3.37 -3.81 -6.36
N ALA A 121 -4.39 -2.97 -6.37
CA ALA A 121 -4.38 -1.67 -5.70
C ALA A 121 -4.92 -1.70 -4.28
N THR A 122 -5.79 -2.66 -3.92
CA THR A 122 -6.48 -2.61 -2.61
C THR A 122 -5.52 -2.75 -1.44
N ALA A 123 -4.60 -3.72 -1.46
CA ALA A 123 -3.64 -3.89 -0.35
C ALA A 123 -2.77 -2.64 -0.13
N PRO A 124 -2.10 -2.07 -1.15
CA PRO A 124 -1.39 -0.80 -0.99
C PRO A 124 -2.28 0.35 -0.48
N ASN A 125 -3.47 0.51 -1.04
CA ASN A 125 -4.35 1.60 -0.65
C ASN A 125 -4.86 1.45 0.79
N LEU A 126 -5.10 0.22 1.25
CA LEU A 126 -5.47 -0.04 2.63
C LEU A 126 -4.34 0.37 3.58
N ILE A 127 -3.10 -0.02 3.31
CA ILE A 127 -1.93 0.36 4.11
C ILE A 127 -1.73 1.88 4.10
N HIS A 128 -1.75 2.52 2.93
CA HIS A 128 -1.64 3.99 2.83
C HIS A 128 -2.76 4.72 3.61
N SER A 129 -3.95 4.13 3.68
CA SER A 129 -5.05 4.73 4.45
C SER A 129 -4.81 4.66 5.96
N LEU A 130 -4.06 3.65 6.44
CA LEU A 130 -3.62 3.56 7.84
C LEU A 130 -2.51 4.57 8.14
N ASP A 131 -1.52 4.67 7.27
CA ASP A 131 -0.44 5.66 7.40
C ASP A 131 -1.03 7.08 7.46
N ALA A 132 -1.97 7.39 6.56
CA ALA A 132 -2.67 8.67 6.56
C ALA A 132 -3.49 8.87 7.84
N SER A 133 -4.12 7.83 8.38
CA SER A 133 -4.88 7.91 9.63
C SER A 133 -3.98 8.25 10.82
N LEU A 134 -2.80 7.64 10.89
CA LEU A 134 -1.81 7.95 11.92
C LEU A 134 -1.44 9.43 11.91
N LEU A 135 -1.14 9.97 10.71
CA LEU A 135 -0.78 11.38 10.57
C LEU A 135 -1.96 12.33 10.86
N HIS A 136 -3.17 12.01 10.40
CA HIS A 136 -4.37 12.81 10.69
C HIS A 136 -4.66 12.87 12.18
N LEU A 137 -4.63 11.72 12.87
CA LEU A 137 -4.90 11.65 14.31
C LEU A 137 -3.79 12.33 15.12
N SER A 138 -2.54 12.22 14.69
CA SER A 138 -1.43 12.96 15.30
C SER A 138 -1.57 14.47 15.10
N ALA A 139 -1.90 14.91 13.90
CA ALA A 139 -2.06 16.33 13.58
C ALA A 139 -3.23 16.98 14.34
N THR A 140 -4.32 16.23 14.61
CA THR A 140 -5.45 16.75 15.39
C THR A 140 -5.13 16.96 16.88
N LYS A 141 -4.09 16.30 17.39
CA LYS A 141 -3.64 16.40 18.77
C LYS A 141 -2.44 17.34 18.95
N PHE A 142 -1.83 17.77 17.84
CA PHE A 142 -0.63 18.61 17.86
C PHE A 142 -1.01 20.07 17.72
N ASP A 143 -0.77 20.87 18.78
CA ASP A 143 -1.19 22.28 18.92
C ASP A 143 -0.13 23.30 18.47
N ALA A 144 0.89 22.85 17.72
CA ALA A 144 1.89 23.72 17.10
C ALA A 144 1.77 23.69 15.57
N PRO A 145 2.40 24.63 14.86
CA PRO A 145 2.42 24.61 13.40
C PRO A 145 3.02 23.32 12.84
N ILE A 146 2.25 22.66 11.95
CA ILE A 146 2.61 21.39 11.33
C ILE A 146 2.27 21.42 9.85
N SER A 147 3.07 20.75 9.03
CA SER A 147 2.77 20.50 7.62
C SER A 147 2.96 19.01 7.33
N LEU A 148 1.99 18.41 6.66
CA LEU A 148 2.01 17.00 6.28
C LEU A 148 2.22 16.88 4.77
N ILE A 149 3.21 16.08 4.36
CA ILE A 149 3.49 15.80 2.95
C ILE A 149 3.65 14.28 2.80
N HIS A 150 2.62 13.61 2.33
CA HIS A 150 2.56 12.15 2.24
C HIS A 150 2.77 11.49 3.62
N ASP A 151 3.89 10.80 3.80
CA ASP A 151 4.36 10.12 5.00
C ASP A 151 5.33 10.95 5.85
N SER A 152 5.61 12.19 5.40
CA SER A 152 6.55 13.09 6.04
C SER A 152 5.84 14.20 6.80
N VAL A 153 6.43 14.57 7.93
CA VAL A 153 5.91 15.65 8.79
C VAL A 153 6.97 16.72 8.97
N LEU A 154 6.55 17.96 8.83
CA LEU A 154 7.39 19.15 9.08
C LEU A 154 6.83 19.92 10.27
N CYS A 155 7.67 20.22 11.25
CA CYS A 155 7.36 21.09 12.38
C CYS A 155 8.59 21.96 12.76
N ARG A 156 8.44 22.84 13.73
CA ARG A 156 9.57 23.59 14.25
C ARG A 156 10.55 22.68 15.00
N ALA A 157 11.84 22.97 14.94
CA ALA A 157 12.86 22.18 15.62
C ALA A 157 12.62 22.03 17.14
N THR A 158 12.05 23.05 17.77
CA THR A 158 11.68 23.05 19.20
C THR A 158 10.59 22.04 19.55
N ASP A 159 9.75 21.66 18.58
CA ASP A 159 8.58 20.83 18.79
C ASP A 159 8.82 19.37 18.35
N MET A 160 9.99 19.05 17.78
CA MET A 160 10.34 17.73 17.21
C MET A 160 10.20 16.60 18.24
N THR A 161 10.70 16.78 19.47
CA THR A 161 10.61 15.76 20.50
C THR A 161 9.17 15.50 20.91
N TYR A 162 8.36 16.54 21.06
CA TYR A 162 6.94 16.41 21.35
C TYR A 162 6.19 15.69 20.22
N LEU A 163 6.43 16.10 18.98
CA LEU A 163 5.81 15.43 17.82
C LEU A 163 6.21 13.96 17.73
N SER A 164 7.49 13.64 17.95
CA SER A 164 7.99 12.26 17.95
C SER A 164 7.26 11.38 18.98
N THR A 165 7.08 11.88 20.19
CA THR A 165 6.35 11.17 21.25
C THR A 165 4.88 11.02 20.86
N LEU A 166 4.24 12.09 20.41
CA LEU A 166 2.83 12.09 20.02
C LEU A 166 2.50 11.09 18.89
N VAL A 167 3.36 11.01 17.88
CA VAL A 167 3.18 10.05 16.76
C VAL A 167 3.28 8.61 17.28
N ARG A 168 4.22 8.31 18.19
CA ARG A 168 4.37 6.97 18.80
C ARG A 168 3.16 6.60 19.64
N GLU A 169 2.69 7.52 20.50
CA GLU A 169 1.48 7.31 21.31
C GLU A 169 0.25 7.11 20.43
N THR A 170 0.12 7.90 19.36
CA THR A 170 -0.98 7.77 18.41
C THR A 170 -0.92 6.42 17.70
N TYR A 171 0.27 5.96 17.29
CA TYR A 171 0.46 4.63 16.71
C TYR A 171 0.03 3.53 17.70
N MET A 172 0.50 3.61 18.94
CA MET A 172 0.14 2.64 19.98
C MET A 172 -1.39 2.55 20.15
N HIS A 173 -2.08 3.69 20.32
CA HIS A 173 -3.53 3.73 20.45
C HIS A 173 -4.24 3.19 19.21
N LEU A 174 -3.81 3.60 18.03
CA LEU A 174 -4.43 3.19 16.77
C LEU A 174 -4.42 1.66 16.62
N PHE A 175 -3.32 1.00 16.91
CA PHE A 175 -3.19 -0.45 16.76
C PHE A 175 -3.68 -1.24 17.99
N ALA A 176 -3.81 -0.62 19.15
CA ALA A 176 -4.41 -1.24 20.33
C ALA A 176 -5.95 -1.21 20.30
N GLU A 177 -6.54 -0.17 19.71
CA GLU A 177 -7.99 0.06 19.73
C GLU A 177 -8.71 -0.43 18.48
N HIS A 178 -7.99 -0.60 17.34
CA HIS A 178 -8.56 -0.95 16.04
C HIS A 178 -7.96 -2.24 15.47
N ASP A 179 -8.82 -3.19 15.17
CA ASP A 179 -8.50 -4.34 14.32
C ASP A 179 -8.88 -4.03 12.86
N PHE A 180 -8.03 -3.25 12.20
CA PHE A 180 -8.32 -2.73 10.86
C PHE A 180 -8.51 -3.84 9.80
N LEU A 181 -7.92 -5.02 9.99
CA LEU A 181 -8.15 -6.15 9.08
C LEU A 181 -9.55 -6.73 9.24
N ARG A 182 -10.03 -6.80 10.47
CA ARG A 182 -11.40 -7.24 10.76
C ARG A 182 -12.42 -6.21 10.32
N ASP A 183 -12.16 -4.91 10.56
CA ASP A 183 -13.00 -3.82 10.08
C ASP A 183 -13.10 -3.83 8.55
N PHE A 184 -11.97 -4.03 7.86
CA PHE A 184 -11.95 -4.16 6.42
C PHE A 184 -12.70 -5.42 5.95
N ALA A 185 -12.50 -6.57 6.61
CA ALA A 185 -13.22 -7.81 6.31
C ALA A 185 -14.74 -7.60 6.38
N GLN A 186 -15.21 -6.94 7.44
CA GLN A 186 -16.62 -6.61 7.61
C GLN A 186 -17.13 -5.66 6.53
N ALA A 187 -16.37 -4.63 6.20
CA ALA A 187 -16.74 -3.64 5.19
C ALA A 187 -16.95 -4.24 3.79
N ILE A 188 -16.12 -5.22 3.40
CA ILE A 188 -16.23 -5.90 2.09
C ILE A 188 -17.08 -7.17 2.11
N GLY A 189 -17.61 -7.55 3.29
CA GLY A 189 -18.34 -8.81 3.47
C GLY A 189 -17.45 -10.03 3.20
N ALA A 190 -16.25 -10.08 3.78
CA ALA A 190 -15.33 -11.20 3.61
C ALA A 190 -15.94 -12.51 4.10
N GLU A 191 -15.64 -13.61 3.42
CA GLU A 191 -16.10 -14.96 3.81
C GLU A 191 -15.06 -15.69 4.67
N SER A 192 -13.78 -15.33 4.51
CA SER A 192 -12.70 -15.90 5.32
C SER A 192 -12.22 -14.91 6.37
N GLU A 193 -11.87 -15.42 7.54
CA GLU A 193 -11.25 -14.62 8.59
C GLU A 193 -9.89 -14.08 8.12
N PRO A 194 -9.55 -12.83 8.51
CA PRO A 194 -8.22 -12.28 8.22
C PRO A 194 -7.13 -13.11 8.91
N PRO A 195 -5.92 -13.15 8.33
CA PRO A 195 -4.78 -13.80 8.99
C PRO A 195 -4.48 -13.18 10.36
N ILE A 196 -3.96 -14.00 11.25
CA ILE A 196 -3.56 -13.54 12.60
C ILE A 196 -2.43 -12.52 12.46
N ILE A 197 -2.61 -11.37 13.12
CA ILE A 197 -1.58 -10.35 13.29
C ILE A 197 -0.48 -10.91 14.20
N GLY A 198 0.76 -10.46 14.03
CA GLY A 198 1.88 -10.89 14.88
C GLY A 198 1.68 -10.55 16.38
N ASP A 199 2.60 -10.95 17.18
CA ASP A 199 2.58 -10.84 18.65
C ASP A 199 3.25 -9.57 19.19
N LEU A 200 3.79 -8.71 18.30
CA LEU A 200 4.38 -7.42 18.69
C LEU A 200 3.33 -6.54 19.41
N GLN A 201 3.66 -6.13 20.61
CA GLN A 201 2.78 -5.24 21.36
C GLN A 201 2.93 -3.80 20.86
N PRO A 202 1.84 -3.10 20.49
CA PRO A 202 1.93 -1.72 20.01
C PRO A 202 2.66 -0.75 20.95
N SER A 203 2.64 -1.02 22.27
CA SER A 203 3.36 -0.23 23.26
C SER A 203 4.89 -0.26 23.13
N GLU A 204 5.47 -1.28 22.49
CA GLU A 204 6.91 -1.39 22.32
C GLU A 204 7.49 -0.29 21.40
N VAL A 205 6.65 0.34 20.57
CA VAL A 205 7.10 1.45 19.69
C VAL A 205 7.48 2.71 20.48
N ILE A 206 7.00 2.87 21.71
CA ILE A 206 7.33 4.02 22.56
C ILE A 206 8.81 4.01 22.92
N GLU A 207 9.37 2.84 23.21
CA GLU A 207 10.76 2.65 23.63
C GLU A 207 11.71 2.41 22.45
N SER A 208 11.18 2.21 21.24
CA SER A 208 12.00 1.94 20.06
C SER A 208 12.91 3.11 19.73
N THR A 209 14.20 2.86 19.55
CA THR A 209 15.19 3.88 19.14
C THR A 209 14.92 4.35 17.69
N TYR A 210 14.52 3.43 16.80
CA TYR A 210 14.32 3.69 15.37
C TYR A 210 12.88 3.37 14.98
N PHE A 211 11.95 4.24 15.34
CA PHE A 211 10.55 4.11 14.92
C PHE A 211 10.30 4.81 13.59
N PHE A 212 10.86 5.99 13.43
CA PHE A 212 10.88 6.76 12.16
C PHE A 212 12.13 7.63 12.11
N CYS A 213 12.52 8.10 10.93
CA CYS A 213 13.69 8.95 10.67
C CYS A 213 13.28 10.25 9.97
#